data_c7d20d7be753c230ff786f22fdbc51f9
#
_entry.id   c7d20d7be753c230ff786f22fdbc51f9
#
_cell.length_a   1.000
_cell.length_b   1.000
_cell.length_c   1.000
_cell.angle_alpha   90.00
_cell.angle_beta   90.00
_cell.angle_gamma   90.00
#
_symmetry.space_group_name_H-M   'P 1'
#
loop_
_entity.id
_entity.type
_entity.pdbx_description
1 polymer ?
#
loop_
_entity_poly.entity_id
_entity_poly.type
_entity_poly.pdbx_seq_one_letter_code
_entity_poly.pdbx_strand_id
1 'polypeptide(L)'
;MADDAEKRTASTEGGRDYRETVFLPQTDFPMRAGLPQKEPQILARWDEIGLYHAARKARQADGAPLFVLHDGPPYANGAIHIGHALQKTLKDFVVRSRFALGYDVDFVPGWDCHGLPIEWKIEEELRSQGRRKDEVSKAEFREQCRAYAARWIGVQKEGFKR
;
A
#
# COMPACT_ATOMS: atom_id res chain seq x y z
N MET A 1 -32.13 4.69 -16.34
CA MET A 1 -31.95 4.53 -14.88
C MET A 1 -33.25 4.93 -14.18
N ALA A 2 -34.32 4.20 -14.44
CA ALA A 2 -35.62 4.44 -13.82
C ALA A 2 -36.38 3.13 -13.76
N ASP A 3 -35.75 2.05 -13.23
CA ASP A 3 -36.37 0.73 -13.25
C ASP A 3 -36.15 -0.11 -11.96
N ASP A 4 -35.68 0.54 -10.88
CA ASP A 4 -35.41 -0.15 -9.61
C ASP A 4 -36.33 0.31 -8.44
N ALA A 5 -37.33 1.13 -8.73
CA ALA A 5 -38.24 1.65 -7.70
C ALA A 5 -39.57 0.88 -7.56
N GLU A 6 -39.85 -0.07 -8.46
CA GLU A 6 -41.20 -0.67 -8.54
C GLU A 6 -41.33 -2.12 -8.01
N LYS A 7 -40.31 -2.64 -7.32
CA LYS A 7 -40.33 -4.04 -6.81
C LYS A 7 -40.33 -4.19 -5.30
N ARG A 8 -40.90 -3.26 -4.54
CA ARG A 8 -41.07 -3.40 -3.08
C ARG A 8 -42.42 -3.02 -2.54
N THR A 9 -43.47 -3.36 -3.23
CA THR A 9 -44.83 -3.34 -2.65
C THR A 9 -45.39 -4.75 -2.62
N ALA A 10 -44.78 -5.64 -1.84
CA ALA A 10 -45.51 -6.79 -1.32
C ALA A 10 -46.16 -6.31 -0.01
N SER A 11 -47.38 -5.84 -0.10
CA SER A 11 -48.27 -5.61 1.04
C SER A 11 -48.58 -6.95 1.69
N THR A 12 -48.00 -7.24 2.83
CA THR A 12 -48.50 -8.26 3.73
C THR A 12 -49.76 -7.68 4.39
N GLU A 13 -50.91 -8.20 3.99
CA GLU A 13 -52.21 -7.90 4.63
C GLU A 13 -52.10 -8.13 6.14
N GLY A 14 -52.36 -7.07 6.93
CA GLY A 14 -52.62 -7.14 8.37
C GLY A 14 -51.46 -6.83 9.30
N GLY A 15 -50.24 -6.49 8.83
CA GLY A 15 -49.12 -6.12 9.68
C GLY A 15 -49.08 -4.62 9.99
N ARG A 16 -48.88 -4.24 11.26
CA ARG A 16 -48.66 -2.87 11.68
C ARG A 16 -47.35 -2.35 11.03
N ASP A 17 -47.42 -1.18 10.36
CA ASP A 17 -46.25 -0.51 9.82
C ASP A 17 -45.44 0.20 10.95
N TYR A 18 -44.25 -0.28 11.21
CA TYR A 18 -43.35 0.27 12.25
C TYR A 18 -42.33 1.25 11.71
N ARG A 19 -42.35 1.61 10.42
CA ARG A 19 -41.31 2.50 9.82
C ARG A 19 -41.26 3.86 10.50
N GLU A 20 -42.43 4.40 10.90
CA GLU A 20 -42.50 5.69 11.61
C GLU A 20 -42.04 5.62 13.07
N THR A 21 -41.88 4.43 13.63
CA THR A 21 -41.39 4.23 15.00
C THR A 21 -39.88 4.02 15.07
N VAL A 22 -39.20 4.00 13.92
CA VAL A 22 -37.74 3.80 13.84
C VAL A 22 -37.06 5.17 13.93
N PHE A 23 -36.41 5.43 15.04
CA PHE A 23 -35.61 6.64 15.25
C PHE A 23 -34.20 6.43 14.67
N LEU A 24 -34.00 6.87 13.43
CA LEU A 24 -32.68 6.87 12.81
C LEU A 24 -31.96 8.19 13.16
N PRO A 25 -30.64 8.16 13.47
CA PRO A 25 -29.88 9.37 13.71
C PRO A 25 -29.84 10.23 12.44
N GLN A 26 -30.10 11.51 12.58
CA GLN A 26 -29.87 12.50 11.52
C GLN A 26 -28.42 12.95 11.60
N THR A 27 -27.63 12.63 10.59
CA THR A 27 -26.20 12.92 10.56
C THR A 27 -25.72 13.06 9.12
N ASP A 28 -24.79 13.98 8.91
CA ASP A 28 -24.06 14.10 7.63
C ASP A 28 -23.04 12.97 7.41
N PHE A 29 -22.88 12.10 8.42
CA PHE A 29 -21.98 10.96 8.30
C PHE A 29 -22.53 9.96 7.27
N PRO A 30 -21.78 9.63 6.22
CA PRO A 30 -22.28 8.77 5.14
C PRO A 30 -22.54 7.35 5.63
N MET A 31 -23.71 6.80 5.33
CA MET A 31 -24.11 5.41 5.67
C MET A 31 -23.25 4.35 4.94
N ARG A 32 -22.64 4.72 3.83
CA ARG A 32 -21.70 3.85 3.08
C ARG A 32 -20.29 4.41 3.19
N ALA A 33 -19.35 3.56 3.57
CA ALA A 33 -17.95 3.97 3.71
C ALA A 33 -17.32 4.46 2.40
N GLY A 34 -17.67 3.83 1.25
CA GLY A 34 -17.17 4.20 -0.08
C GLY A 34 -15.63 4.15 -0.16
N LEU A 35 -14.99 3.20 0.53
CA LEU A 35 -13.54 3.14 0.70
C LEU A 35 -12.74 3.21 -0.61
N PRO A 36 -13.12 2.52 -1.70
CA PRO A 36 -12.36 2.58 -2.95
C PRO A 36 -12.20 4.00 -3.51
N GLN A 37 -13.19 4.87 -3.27
CA GLN A 37 -13.17 6.26 -3.71
C GLN A 37 -12.54 7.20 -2.65
N LYS A 38 -12.75 6.90 -1.37
CA LYS A 38 -12.32 7.75 -0.25
C LYS A 38 -10.85 7.58 0.10
N GLU A 39 -10.33 6.36 0.07
CA GLU A 39 -8.93 6.08 0.43
C GLU A 39 -7.92 6.86 -0.43
N PRO A 40 -8.04 6.93 -1.78
CA PRO A 40 -7.13 7.74 -2.57
C PRO A 40 -7.11 9.23 -2.19
N GLN A 41 -8.28 9.77 -1.80
CA GLN A 41 -8.38 11.17 -1.34
C GLN A 41 -7.69 11.38 0.01
N ILE A 42 -7.80 10.40 0.91
CA ILE A 42 -7.10 10.43 2.20
C ILE A 42 -5.59 10.36 2.00
N LEU A 43 -5.12 9.47 1.13
CA LEU A 43 -3.68 9.34 0.81
C LEU A 43 -3.13 10.64 0.21
N ALA A 44 -3.84 11.23 -0.75
CA ALA A 44 -3.44 12.51 -1.35
C ALA A 44 -3.34 13.62 -0.29
N ARG A 45 -4.30 13.69 0.63
CA ARG A 45 -4.25 14.65 1.76
C ARG A 45 -3.07 14.39 2.69
N TRP A 46 -2.76 13.12 2.99
CA TRP A 46 -1.62 12.78 3.84
C TRP A 46 -0.29 13.14 3.21
N ASP A 47 -0.15 12.96 1.89
CA ASP A 47 1.03 13.40 1.14
C ASP A 47 1.15 14.94 1.14
N GLU A 48 0.04 15.66 0.90
CA GLU A 48 0.01 17.13 0.89
C GLU A 48 0.49 17.74 2.22
N ILE A 49 -0.01 17.22 3.34
CA ILE A 49 0.37 17.73 4.69
C ILE A 49 1.67 17.12 5.22
N GLY A 50 2.30 16.20 4.50
CA GLY A 50 3.51 15.49 4.95
C GLY A 50 3.30 14.76 6.28
N LEU A 51 2.16 14.07 6.43
CA LEU A 51 1.67 13.53 7.71
C LEU A 51 2.73 12.74 8.47
N TYR A 52 3.49 11.87 7.82
CA TYR A 52 4.51 11.05 8.46
C TYR A 52 5.59 11.91 9.15
N HIS A 53 6.11 12.90 8.44
CA HIS A 53 7.14 13.80 8.98
C HIS A 53 6.58 14.73 10.06
N ALA A 54 5.35 15.23 9.89
CA ALA A 54 4.69 16.06 10.88
C ALA A 54 4.47 15.29 12.20
N ALA A 55 4.00 14.05 12.12
CA ALA A 55 3.78 13.18 13.27
C ALA A 55 5.09 12.88 14.02
N ARG A 56 6.17 12.55 13.31
CA ARG A 56 7.49 12.34 13.89
C ARG A 56 8.03 13.60 14.57
N LYS A 57 7.93 14.74 13.88
CA LYS A 57 8.38 16.04 14.44
C LYS A 57 7.67 16.39 15.75
N ALA A 58 6.36 16.13 15.83
CA ALA A 58 5.61 16.32 17.07
C ALA A 58 6.13 15.44 18.20
N ARG A 59 6.37 14.14 17.93
CA ARG A 59 6.96 13.22 18.94
C ARG A 59 8.35 13.65 19.39
N GLN A 60 9.18 14.11 18.48
CA GLN A 60 10.52 14.61 18.79
C GLN A 60 10.46 15.86 19.68
N ALA A 61 9.52 16.76 19.40
CA ALA A 61 9.30 17.96 20.24
C ALA A 61 8.86 17.61 21.66
N ASP A 62 8.10 16.53 21.82
CA ASP A 62 7.69 15.99 23.12
C ASP A 62 8.81 15.21 23.85
N GLY A 63 9.98 15.06 23.26
CA GLY A 63 11.09 14.27 23.83
C GLY A 63 10.83 12.76 23.80
N ALA A 64 9.99 12.27 22.90
CA ALA A 64 9.62 10.86 22.80
C ALA A 64 10.85 9.97 22.50
N PRO A 65 10.95 8.76 23.08
CA PRO A 65 12.01 7.83 22.78
C PRO A 65 11.92 7.34 21.32
N LEU A 66 13.08 7.25 20.65
CA LEU A 66 13.17 6.76 19.28
C LEU A 66 12.97 5.24 19.23
N PHE A 67 12.12 4.80 18.32
CA PHE A 67 11.95 3.39 17.94
C PHE A 67 12.19 3.25 16.43
N VAL A 68 13.23 2.52 16.05
CA VAL A 68 13.57 2.26 14.65
C VAL A 68 13.11 0.86 14.25
N LEU A 69 12.28 0.79 13.21
CA LEU A 69 11.95 -0.48 12.57
C LEU A 69 12.59 -0.51 11.18
N HIS A 70 13.66 -1.26 11.05
CA HIS A 70 14.30 -1.51 9.77
C HIS A 70 13.51 -2.59 9.00
N ASP A 71 13.14 -2.29 7.77
CA ASP A 71 12.41 -3.24 6.92
C ASP A 71 13.30 -4.43 6.53
N GLY A 72 12.78 -5.65 6.58
CA GLY A 72 13.30 -6.76 5.79
C GLY A 72 12.94 -6.48 4.34
N PRO A 73 13.93 -6.14 3.50
CA PRO A 73 13.65 -5.55 2.20
C PRO A 73 13.01 -6.57 1.25
N PRO A 74 11.95 -6.19 0.53
CA PRO A 74 11.44 -7.01 -0.55
C PRO A 74 12.45 -7.07 -1.70
N TYR A 75 12.42 -8.16 -2.45
CA TYR A 75 13.26 -8.34 -3.60
C TYR A 75 12.74 -7.52 -4.80
N ALA A 76 13.63 -6.75 -5.45
CA ALA A 76 13.28 -5.91 -6.59
C ALA A 76 13.13 -6.74 -7.88
N ASN A 77 12.23 -7.73 -7.85
CA ASN A 77 12.00 -8.69 -8.93
C ASN A 77 10.54 -9.13 -8.97
N GLY A 78 9.77 -8.53 -9.84
CA GLY A 78 8.36 -8.84 -10.03
C GLY A 78 7.40 -7.99 -9.19
N ALA A 79 6.11 -8.18 -9.46
CA ALA A 79 5.03 -7.48 -8.78
C ALA A 79 4.87 -7.94 -7.33
N ILE A 80 4.23 -7.10 -6.53
CA ILE A 80 3.83 -7.47 -5.17
C ILE A 80 2.78 -8.59 -5.20
N HIS A 81 2.78 -9.41 -4.16
CA HIS A 81 1.84 -10.51 -3.97
C HIS A 81 1.36 -10.57 -2.51
N ILE A 82 0.44 -11.47 -2.20
CA ILE A 82 -0.18 -11.57 -0.86
C ILE A 82 0.84 -11.73 0.28
N GLY A 83 1.98 -12.36 0.04
CA GLY A 83 3.06 -12.46 1.04
C GLY A 83 3.65 -11.10 1.39
N HIS A 84 3.81 -10.21 0.41
CA HIS A 84 4.21 -8.81 0.67
C HIS A 84 3.15 -8.06 1.46
N ALA A 85 1.86 -8.23 1.11
CA ALA A 85 0.76 -7.60 1.83
C ALA A 85 0.75 -8.03 3.31
N LEU A 86 0.85 -9.33 3.59
CA LEU A 86 0.93 -9.86 4.95
C LEU A 86 2.10 -9.26 5.73
N GLN A 87 3.30 -9.29 5.14
CA GLN A 87 4.51 -8.78 5.79
C GLN A 87 4.39 -7.28 6.11
N LYS A 88 3.93 -6.47 5.16
CA LYS A 88 3.78 -5.03 5.35
C LYS A 88 2.70 -4.70 6.37
N THR A 89 1.59 -5.43 6.37
CA THR A 89 0.53 -5.26 7.38
C THR A 89 1.02 -5.56 8.80
N LEU A 90 1.79 -6.63 9.00
CA LEU A 90 2.37 -6.96 10.30
C LEU A 90 3.34 -5.87 10.79
N LYS A 91 4.16 -5.31 9.90
CA LYS A 91 5.04 -4.18 10.22
C LYS A 91 4.26 -2.91 10.53
N ASP A 92 3.18 -2.63 9.80
CA ASP A 92 2.30 -1.50 10.07
C ASP A 92 1.67 -1.61 11.47
N PHE A 93 1.28 -2.81 11.91
CA PHE A 93 0.80 -3.01 13.28
C PHE A 93 1.87 -2.65 14.31
N VAL A 94 3.13 -3.03 14.10
CA VAL A 94 4.24 -2.66 14.99
C VAL A 94 4.45 -1.15 15.01
N VAL A 95 4.53 -0.51 13.84
CA VAL A 95 4.71 0.94 13.68
C VAL A 95 3.60 1.70 14.40
N ARG A 96 2.34 1.38 14.11
CA ARG A 96 1.18 2.07 14.70
C ARG A 96 1.07 1.84 16.20
N SER A 97 1.30 0.62 16.68
CA SER A 97 1.26 0.33 18.11
C SER A 97 2.34 1.09 18.88
N ARG A 98 3.57 1.15 18.37
CA ARG A 98 4.65 1.92 18.99
C ARG A 98 4.37 3.42 18.97
N PHE A 99 3.86 3.95 17.86
CA PHE A 99 3.45 5.33 17.79
C PHE A 99 2.34 5.67 18.80
N ALA A 100 1.33 4.80 18.93
CA ALA A 100 0.25 4.96 19.90
C ALA A 100 0.76 4.91 21.36
N LEU A 101 1.83 4.15 21.63
CA LEU A 101 2.51 4.09 22.91
C LEU A 101 3.43 5.29 23.20
N GLY A 102 3.50 6.26 22.31
CA GLY A 102 4.21 7.52 22.54
C GLY A 102 5.64 7.58 22.00
N TYR A 103 6.08 6.61 21.18
CA TYR A 103 7.41 6.64 20.57
C TYR A 103 7.47 7.54 19.33
N ASP A 104 8.66 8.14 19.06
CA ASP A 104 9.03 8.60 17.71
C ASP A 104 9.40 7.35 16.90
N VAL A 105 8.57 6.97 15.95
CA VAL A 105 8.77 5.77 15.16
C VAL A 105 9.40 6.09 13.82
N ASP A 106 10.59 5.54 13.58
CA ASP A 106 11.28 5.60 12.30
C ASP A 106 11.19 4.25 11.57
N PHE A 107 10.33 4.19 10.56
CA PHE A 107 10.26 3.04 9.68
C PHE A 107 11.19 3.25 8.48
N VAL A 108 12.19 2.38 8.34
CA VAL A 108 13.23 2.47 7.30
C VAL A 108 12.96 1.42 6.23
N PRO A 109 12.25 1.76 5.13
CA PRO A 109 12.01 0.85 4.02
C PRO A 109 13.25 0.69 3.15
N GLY A 110 13.33 -0.42 2.42
CA GLY A 110 14.40 -0.70 1.48
C GLY A 110 14.02 -1.78 0.48
N TRP A 111 14.94 -2.09 -0.43
CA TRP A 111 14.82 -3.18 -1.41
C TRP A 111 16.12 -3.96 -1.51
N ASP A 112 16.01 -5.27 -1.69
CA ASP A 112 17.10 -6.12 -2.13
C ASP A 112 17.19 -6.06 -3.67
N CYS A 113 18.33 -5.58 -4.19
CA CYS A 113 18.47 -5.17 -5.57
C CYS A 113 19.54 -5.95 -6.34
N HIS A 114 20.03 -7.07 -5.81
CA HIS A 114 21.12 -7.83 -6.44
C HIS A 114 20.91 -9.34 -6.31
N GLY A 115 21.77 -10.08 -6.98
CA GLY A 115 21.84 -11.53 -6.89
C GLY A 115 21.24 -12.27 -8.09
N LEU A 116 21.34 -13.59 -8.01
CA LEU A 116 21.09 -14.50 -9.10
C LEU A 116 19.72 -14.37 -9.78
N PRO A 117 18.60 -14.16 -9.07
CA PRO A 117 17.30 -14.04 -9.73
C PRO A 117 17.19 -12.81 -10.66
N ILE A 118 17.84 -11.68 -10.34
CA ILE A 118 17.87 -10.51 -11.24
C ILE A 118 18.78 -10.81 -12.43
N GLU A 119 19.96 -11.35 -12.17
CA GLU A 119 20.91 -11.71 -13.23
C GLU A 119 20.30 -12.71 -14.21
N TRP A 120 19.57 -13.71 -13.70
CA TRP A 120 18.90 -14.70 -14.54
C TRP A 120 17.81 -14.08 -15.42
N LYS A 121 17.07 -13.11 -14.90
CA LYS A 121 16.06 -12.38 -15.68
C LYS A 121 16.68 -11.58 -16.82
N ILE A 122 17.80 -10.92 -16.59
CA ILE A 122 18.53 -10.20 -17.63
C ILE A 122 19.11 -11.17 -18.67
N GLU A 123 19.61 -12.32 -18.23
CA GLU A 123 20.09 -13.36 -19.14
C GLU A 123 18.95 -13.95 -20.01
N GLU A 124 17.75 -14.12 -19.44
CA GLU A 124 16.55 -14.55 -20.15
C GLU A 124 16.10 -13.49 -21.19
N GLU A 125 16.14 -12.20 -20.82
CA GLU A 125 15.85 -11.08 -21.74
C GLU A 125 16.86 -11.04 -22.90
N LEU A 126 18.16 -11.20 -22.64
CA LEU A 126 19.19 -11.29 -23.68
C LEU A 126 18.95 -12.45 -24.63
N ARG A 127 18.65 -13.63 -24.09
CA ARG A 127 18.32 -14.82 -24.93
C ARG A 127 17.10 -14.59 -25.82
N SER A 128 16.08 -13.91 -25.31
CA SER A 128 14.89 -13.58 -26.10
C SER A 128 15.20 -12.65 -27.27
N GLN A 129 16.27 -11.86 -27.17
CA GLN A 129 16.81 -10.98 -28.22
C GLN A 129 17.82 -11.68 -29.12
N GLY A 130 18.06 -12.98 -28.95
CA GLY A 130 19.05 -13.75 -29.70
C GLY A 130 20.50 -13.47 -29.27
N ARG A 131 20.72 -12.81 -28.15
CA ARG A 131 22.04 -12.48 -27.60
C ARG A 131 22.42 -13.43 -26.47
N ARG A 132 23.71 -13.67 -26.32
CA ARG A 132 24.26 -14.46 -25.21
C ARG A 132 24.91 -13.56 -24.18
N LYS A 133 24.89 -13.96 -22.89
CA LYS A 133 25.56 -13.24 -21.80
C LYS A 133 27.05 -12.99 -22.07
N ASP A 134 27.74 -13.97 -22.73
CA ASP A 134 29.15 -13.88 -23.05
C ASP A 134 29.45 -12.80 -24.11
N GLU A 135 28.47 -12.38 -24.87
CA GLU A 135 28.56 -11.32 -25.88
C GLU A 135 28.40 -9.92 -25.34
N VAL A 136 28.03 -9.82 -24.06
CA VAL A 136 27.79 -8.55 -23.36
C VAL A 136 28.91 -8.28 -22.38
N SER A 137 29.42 -7.05 -22.33
CA SER A 137 30.44 -6.69 -21.35
C SER A 137 29.88 -6.79 -19.92
N LYS A 138 30.76 -7.12 -18.96
CA LYS A 138 30.36 -7.18 -17.53
C LYS A 138 29.77 -5.85 -17.03
N ALA A 139 30.24 -4.71 -17.54
CA ALA A 139 29.75 -3.40 -17.18
C ALA A 139 28.31 -3.19 -17.71
N GLU A 140 28.07 -3.50 -18.97
CA GLU A 140 26.76 -3.42 -19.60
C GLU A 140 25.76 -4.37 -18.92
N PHE A 141 26.14 -5.59 -18.65
CA PHE A 141 25.28 -6.56 -17.94
C PHE A 141 24.85 -6.06 -16.54
N ARG A 142 25.82 -5.50 -15.77
CA ARG A 142 25.52 -4.92 -14.46
C ARG A 142 24.60 -3.73 -14.55
N GLU A 143 24.75 -2.89 -15.58
CA GLU A 143 23.88 -1.74 -15.79
C GLU A 143 22.45 -2.19 -16.12
N GLN A 144 22.28 -3.22 -16.94
CA GLN A 144 20.97 -3.81 -17.19
C GLN A 144 20.32 -4.37 -15.92
N CYS A 145 21.10 -5.03 -15.04
CA CYS A 145 20.62 -5.50 -13.74
C CYS A 145 20.15 -4.32 -12.84
N ARG A 146 20.91 -3.22 -12.81
CA ARG A 146 20.52 -2.02 -12.04
C ARG A 146 19.24 -1.39 -12.59
N ALA A 147 19.14 -1.24 -13.89
CA ALA A 147 17.96 -0.69 -14.55
C ALA A 147 16.72 -1.56 -14.28
N TYR A 148 16.87 -2.87 -14.33
CA TYR A 148 15.82 -3.82 -14.00
C TYR A 148 15.34 -3.65 -12.56
N ALA A 149 16.26 -3.66 -11.59
CA ALA A 149 15.93 -3.47 -10.18
C ALA A 149 15.26 -2.11 -9.94
N ALA A 150 15.78 -1.01 -10.51
CA ALA A 150 15.21 0.32 -10.39
C ALA A 150 13.77 0.38 -10.90
N ARG A 151 13.47 -0.28 -12.02
CA ARG A 151 12.11 -0.39 -12.55
C ARG A 151 11.18 -1.07 -11.55
N TRP A 152 11.59 -2.20 -10.98
CA TRP A 152 10.75 -2.95 -10.03
C TRP A 152 10.59 -2.23 -8.69
N ILE A 153 11.60 -1.51 -8.21
CA ILE A 153 11.46 -0.61 -7.07
C ILE A 153 10.32 0.38 -7.31
N GLY A 154 10.30 1.03 -8.49
CA GLY A 154 9.23 1.96 -8.85
C GLY A 154 7.85 1.33 -8.81
N VAL A 155 7.68 0.18 -9.47
CA VAL A 155 6.40 -0.55 -9.53
C VAL A 155 5.94 -0.99 -8.14
N GLN A 156 6.83 -1.59 -7.34
CA GLN A 156 6.50 -2.05 -6.00
C GLN A 156 6.20 -0.88 -5.05
N LYS A 157 6.95 0.22 -5.14
CA LYS A 157 6.72 1.43 -4.35
C LYS A 157 5.31 1.98 -4.56
N GLU A 158 4.86 2.09 -5.80
CA GLU A 158 3.50 2.53 -6.09
C GLU A 158 2.45 1.54 -5.55
N GLY A 159 2.70 0.24 -5.66
CA GLY A 159 1.83 -0.79 -5.07
C GLY A 159 1.74 -0.72 -3.54
N PHE A 160 2.84 -0.42 -2.85
CA PHE A 160 2.85 -0.28 -1.39
C PHE A 160 2.22 1.03 -0.89
N LYS A 161 2.22 2.08 -1.70
CA LYS A 161 1.58 3.36 -1.38
C LYS A 161 0.06 3.33 -1.51
N ARG A 162 -0.49 2.39 -2.32
CA ARG A 162 -1.91 2.24 -2.55
C ARG A 162 -2.57 1.45 -1.42
#